data_af65c30b12750674cc05ea8ce8ffe810
#
_entry.id   af65c30b12750674cc05ea8ce8ffe810
#
_cell.length_a   1.000
_cell.length_b   1.000
_cell.length_c   1.000
_cell.angle_alpha   90.00
_cell.angle_beta   90.00
_cell.angle_gamma   90.00
#
_symmetry.space_group_name_H-M   'P 1'
#
loop_
_entity.id
_entity.type
_entity.pdbx_description
1 polymer ?
#
loop_
_entity_poly.entity_id
_entity_poly.type
_entity_poly.pdbx_seq_one_letter_code
_entity_poly.pdbx_strand_id
1 'polypeptide(L)'
;MPETLAEFIKADLQRLIEREPTETLTLEALASRYKVSTTPVRQAVQDLVESRVLVKHENGRLDVHPNAYRRALFNESPSRTTRFPPDPFKIEEVLTKEIVRISLKGTDSFLREESTAERFGIGRTVLRQVFSRLAGKGLLEHVPRRGWRVHAYNEPEMLAYLDVRVSLELKALDLAKFNLIQADLQRMLQGNEPSPSTQEERLDNQLHDYLIEKSDNRYIANFFEQHGAYHTHLFAYAAPGANVVKAMASQHRVILQALLDKDWRKAKKALAHHIRSQAPIVRRLFKVIRREK
;
A
#
# COMPACT_ATOMS: atom_id res chain seq x y z
N MET A 1 23.19 15.85 -5.14
CA MET A 1 21.95 15.39 -4.48
C MET A 1 21.27 16.62 -3.93
N PRO A 2 19.98 16.83 -4.09
CA PRO A 2 19.31 17.91 -3.40
C PRO A 2 19.41 17.66 -1.90
N GLU A 3 20.06 18.58 -1.16
CA GLU A 3 20.21 18.48 0.29
C GLU A 3 18.95 18.93 1.04
N THR A 4 18.05 19.63 0.34
CA THR A 4 16.82 20.18 0.92
C THR A 4 15.57 19.85 0.09
N LEU A 5 14.41 19.90 0.75
CA LEU A 5 13.11 19.73 0.10
C LEU A 5 12.86 20.82 -0.99
N ALA A 6 13.36 22.02 -0.78
CA ALA A 6 13.26 23.12 -1.74
C ALA A 6 14.06 22.81 -3.02
N GLU A 7 15.27 22.30 -2.91
CA GLU A 7 16.10 21.87 -4.04
C GLU A 7 15.44 20.74 -4.84
N PHE A 8 14.79 19.83 -4.14
CA PHE A 8 14.01 18.78 -4.77
C PHE A 8 12.84 19.35 -5.60
N ILE A 9 12.00 20.19 -4.98
CA ILE A 9 10.87 20.83 -5.64
C ILE A 9 11.34 21.63 -6.85
N LYS A 10 12.46 22.35 -6.74
CA LYS A 10 13.10 23.08 -7.84
C LYS A 10 13.44 22.15 -9.00
N ALA A 11 14.12 21.04 -8.74
CA ALA A 11 14.54 20.10 -9.78
C ALA A 11 13.34 19.41 -10.46
N ASP A 12 12.28 19.12 -9.73
CA ASP A 12 11.06 18.51 -10.26
C ASP A 12 10.24 19.50 -11.08
N LEU A 13 10.07 20.72 -10.60
CA LEU A 13 9.41 21.81 -11.34
C LEU A 13 10.13 22.10 -12.66
N GLN A 14 11.45 22.09 -12.67
CA GLN A 14 12.25 22.31 -13.87
C GLN A 14 11.93 21.26 -14.95
N ARG A 15 11.77 20.00 -14.56
CA ARG A 15 11.40 18.90 -15.46
C ARG A 15 9.94 18.95 -15.90
N LEU A 16 9.05 19.34 -15.00
CA LEU A 16 7.63 19.50 -15.31
C LEU A 16 7.46 20.53 -16.41
N ILE A 17 8.15 21.67 -16.28
CA ILE A 17 8.18 22.76 -17.26
C ILE A 17 8.72 22.30 -18.62
N GLU A 18 9.70 21.37 -18.62
CA GLU A 18 10.28 20.80 -19.85
C GLU A 18 9.28 19.87 -20.57
N ARG A 19 8.35 19.25 -19.86
CA ARG A 19 7.38 18.26 -20.41
C ARG A 19 6.02 18.87 -20.79
N GLU A 20 5.50 19.76 -19.97
CA GLU A 20 4.15 20.32 -20.12
C GLU A 20 4.14 21.84 -19.79
N PRO A 21 4.43 22.70 -20.75
CA PRO A 21 4.64 24.13 -20.49
C PRO A 21 3.36 24.97 -20.32
N THR A 22 2.17 24.37 -20.23
CA THR A 22 0.88 25.07 -20.36
C THR A 22 0.03 25.20 -19.09
N GLU A 23 0.45 24.67 -17.96
CA GLU A 23 -0.31 24.83 -16.71
C GLU A 23 0.02 26.16 -16.02
N THR A 24 -1.04 26.92 -15.65
CA THR A 24 -0.89 28.09 -14.79
C THR A 24 -0.48 27.63 -13.39
N LEU A 25 0.76 27.89 -13.01
CA LEU A 25 1.31 27.49 -11.71
C LEU A 25 1.08 28.62 -10.69
N THR A 26 0.60 28.26 -9.49
CA THR A 26 0.56 29.13 -8.31
C THR A 26 1.27 28.45 -7.14
N LEU A 27 1.69 29.25 -6.13
CA LEU A 27 2.33 28.69 -4.95
C LEU A 27 1.43 27.70 -4.20
N GLU A 28 0.14 27.99 -4.14
CA GLU A 28 -0.87 27.14 -3.48
C GLU A 28 -1.09 25.82 -4.25
N ALA A 29 -1.21 25.89 -5.57
CA ALA A 29 -1.36 24.70 -6.41
C ALA A 29 -0.13 23.80 -6.31
N LEU A 30 1.07 24.39 -6.30
CA LEU A 30 2.32 23.64 -6.11
C LEU A 30 2.43 23.07 -4.70
N ALA A 31 2.08 23.81 -3.64
CA ALA A 31 2.08 23.30 -2.28
C ALA A 31 1.11 22.12 -2.13
N SER A 32 -0.07 22.20 -2.73
CA SER A 32 -1.03 21.10 -2.79
C SER A 32 -0.51 19.89 -3.57
N ARG A 33 0.10 20.11 -4.73
CA ARG A 33 0.71 19.06 -5.59
C ARG A 33 1.79 18.29 -4.85
N TYR A 34 2.69 18.99 -4.15
CA TYR A 34 3.80 18.38 -3.39
C TYR A 34 3.40 17.96 -1.98
N LYS A 35 2.14 18.26 -1.55
CA LYS A 35 1.63 17.99 -0.19
C LYS A 35 2.53 18.52 0.91
N VAL A 36 2.99 19.76 0.75
CA VAL A 36 3.90 20.45 1.68
C VAL A 36 3.38 21.85 1.99
N SER A 37 3.97 22.51 2.99
CA SER A 37 3.70 23.92 3.25
C SER A 37 4.22 24.82 2.11
N THR A 38 3.73 26.05 2.02
CA THR A 38 4.15 27.00 0.99
C THR A 38 5.62 27.46 1.12
N THR A 39 6.25 27.27 2.28
CA THR A 39 7.63 27.74 2.54
C THR A 39 8.68 27.10 1.64
N PRO A 40 8.81 25.75 1.55
CA PRO A 40 9.79 25.13 0.65
C PRO A 40 9.46 25.36 -0.83
N VAL A 41 8.17 25.47 -1.18
CA VAL A 41 7.74 25.81 -2.54
C VAL A 41 8.15 27.23 -2.92
N ARG A 42 7.99 28.19 -2.00
CA ARG A 42 8.37 29.57 -2.21
C ARG A 42 9.89 29.69 -2.46
N GLN A 43 10.69 28.98 -1.70
CA GLN A 43 12.14 28.94 -1.88
C GLN A 43 12.51 28.36 -3.26
N ALA A 44 11.94 27.21 -3.62
CA ALA A 44 12.20 26.57 -4.90
C ALA A 44 11.79 27.46 -6.10
N VAL A 45 10.63 28.13 -6.00
CA VAL A 45 10.13 29.07 -7.03
C VAL A 45 11.02 30.30 -7.11
N GLN A 46 11.48 30.85 -5.99
CA GLN A 46 12.38 31.98 -5.97
C GLN A 46 13.69 31.65 -6.71
N ASP A 47 14.30 30.50 -6.43
CA ASP A 47 15.50 30.03 -7.12
C ASP A 47 15.29 29.85 -8.64
N LEU A 48 14.08 29.38 -9.05
CA LEU A 48 13.73 29.22 -10.46
C LEU A 48 13.49 30.57 -11.15
N VAL A 49 12.97 31.56 -10.46
CA VAL A 49 12.84 32.93 -10.97
C VAL A 49 14.21 33.59 -11.12
N GLU A 50 15.08 33.46 -10.12
CA GLU A 50 16.47 33.97 -10.17
C GLU A 50 17.29 33.34 -11.31
N SER A 51 17.08 32.03 -11.55
CA SER A 51 17.72 31.31 -12.67
C SER A 51 17.04 31.50 -14.03
N ARG A 52 16.03 32.37 -14.12
CA ARG A 52 15.27 32.68 -15.33
C ARG A 52 14.63 31.46 -15.99
N VAL A 53 14.13 30.54 -15.18
CA VAL A 53 13.32 29.40 -15.61
C VAL A 53 11.83 29.74 -15.50
N LEU A 54 11.45 30.45 -14.45
CA LEU A 54 10.11 30.97 -14.22
C LEU A 54 10.07 32.49 -14.23
N VAL A 55 8.89 33.05 -14.53
CA VAL A 55 8.53 34.47 -14.34
C VAL A 55 7.38 34.51 -13.34
N LYS A 56 7.52 35.32 -12.30
CA LYS A 56 6.45 35.57 -11.34
C LYS A 56 5.80 36.91 -11.65
N HIS A 57 4.48 36.88 -11.88
CA HIS A 57 3.67 38.07 -12.12
C HIS A 57 3.21 38.72 -10.81
N GLU A 58 2.81 40.00 -10.87
CA GLU A 58 2.30 40.74 -9.72
C GLU A 58 1.05 40.10 -9.09
N ASN A 59 0.24 39.42 -9.88
CA ASN A 59 -0.94 38.67 -9.41
C ASN A 59 -0.61 37.30 -8.78
N GLY A 60 0.68 36.97 -8.58
CA GLY A 60 1.13 35.73 -7.97
C GLY A 60 1.18 34.52 -8.90
N ARG A 61 0.78 34.65 -10.17
CA ARG A 61 0.92 33.60 -11.18
C ARG A 61 2.37 33.40 -11.59
N LEU A 62 2.68 32.17 -11.94
CA LEU A 62 4.01 31.74 -12.38
C LEU A 62 3.91 31.25 -13.81
N ASP A 63 4.67 31.82 -14.71
CA ASP A 63 4.79 31.38 -16.10
C ASP A 63 6.22 30.92 -16.41
N VAL A 64 6.34 30.09 -17.43
CA VAL A 64 7.66 29.64 -17.90
C VAL A 64 8.36 30.75 -18.66
N HIS A 65 9.62 31.03 -18.30
CA HIS A 65 10.39 32.06 -18.97
C HIS A 65 10.66 31.67 -20.45
N PRO A 66 10.43 32.54 -21.43
CA PRO A 66 10.59 32.22 -22.85
C PRO A 66 11.94 31.61 -23.24
N ASN A 67 13.02 31.97 -22.53
CA ASN A 67 14.35 31.42 -22.76
C ASN A 67 14.57 30.01 -22.17
N ALA A 68 13.76 29.59 -21.18
CA ALA A 68 13.82 28.22 -20.66
C ALA A 68 13.25 27.22 -21.68
N TYR A 69 12.27 27.63 -22.45
CA TYR A 69 11.70 26.86 -23.56
C TYR A 69 12.71 26.56 -24.67
N ARG A 70 13.58 27.53 -25.01
CA ARG A 70 14.63 27.33 -26.00
C ARG A 70 15.74 26.38 -25.54
N ARG A 71 16.06 26.34 -24.25
CA ARG A 71 17.08 25.42 -23.70
C ARG A 71 16.59 23.97 -23.67
N ALA A 72 15.32 23.74 -23.40
CA ALA A 72 14.73 22.40 -23.39
C ALA A 72 14.76 21.74 -24.77
N LEU A 73 14.63 22.52 -25.85
CA LEU A 73 14.62 22.01 -27.22
C LEU A 73 16.04 21.67 -27.80
N PHE A 74 17.12 22.11 -27.16
CA PHE A 74 18.48 21.96 -27.71
C PHE A 74 19.49 21.21 -26.82
N ASN A 75 19.10 20.73 -25.62
CA ASN A 75 19.96 19.97 -24.71
C ASN A 75 19.46 18.55 -24.50
N GLU A 76 19.73 17.67 -25.45
CA GLU A 76 19.80 16.23 -25.20
C GLU A 76 21.12 15.92 -24.49
N SER A 77 21.09 15.83 -23.16
CA SER A 77 22.14 15.18 -22.36
C SER A 77 21.56 14.05 -21.56
N PRO A 78 22.22 12.87 -21.52
CA PRO A 78 21.62 11.67 -20.93
C PRO A 78 21.36 11.86 -19.46
N SER A 79 20.10 11.63 -19.08
CA SER A 79 19.57 11.80 -17.76
C SER A 79 20.27 10.87 -16.75
N ARG A 80 21.02 11.46 -15.83
CA ARG A 80 21.25 10.82 -14.54
C ARG A 80 19.89 10.70 -13.87
N THR A 81 19.45 9.48 -13.62
CA THR A 81 18.25 9.16 -12.86
C THR A 81 18.34 9.78 -11.47
N THR A 82 17.79 10.98 -11.31
CA THR A 82 17.53 11.49 -9.96
C THR A 82 16.36 10.70 -9.42
N ARG A 83 16.61 9.90 -8.40
CA ARG A 83 15.57 9.24 -7.61
C ARG A 83 14.71 10.34 -6.99
N PHE A 84 13.44 10.38 -7.36
CA PHE A 84 12.42 11.12 -6.62
C PHE A 84 12.48 10.71 -5.15
N PRO A 85 12.21 11.59 -4.17
CA PRO A 85 11.72 11.10 -2.90
C PRO A 85 10.46 10.34 -3.26
N PRO A 86 10.44 9.04 -3.02
CA PRO A 86 9.29 8.24 -3.41
C PRO A 86 8.09 8.82 -2.68
N ASP A 87 6.96 8.91 -3.39
CA ASP A 87 5.65 9.18 -2.79
C ASP A 87 5.57 8.44 -1.45
N PRO A 88 5.25 9.07 -0.31
CA PRO A 88 5.19 8.41 0.98
C PRO A 88 4.37 7.11 0.97
N PHE A 89 3.33 7.02 0.12
CA PHE A 89 2.56 5.80 -0.10
C PHE A 89 3.35 4.74 -0.88
N LYS A 90 4.14 5.12 -1.87
CA LYS A 90 5.03 4.19 -2.59
C LYS A 90 6.17 3.69 -1.70
N ILE A 91 6.69 4.54 -0.82
CA ILE A 91 7.69 4.14 0.19
C ILE A 91 7.10 3.12 1.15
N GLU A 92 5.90 3.37 1.67
CA GLU A 92 5.23 2.44 2.58
C GLU A 92 5.04 1.07 1.93
N GLU A 93 4.59 1.04 0.68
CA GLU A 93 4.44 -0.21 -0.08
C GLU A 93 5.76 -0.95 -0.26
N VAL A 94 6.83 -0.25 -0.65
CA VAL A 94 8.16 -0.83 -0.86
C VAL A 94 8.74 -1.34 0.46
N LEU A 95 8.62 -0.56 1.54
CA LEU A 95 9.06 -0.97 2.87
C LEU A 95 8.26 -2.17 3.39
N THR A 96 6.96 -2.19 3.17
CA THR A 96 6.10 -3.32 3.53
C THR A 96 6.57 -4.62 2.85
N LYS A 97 6.82 -4.59 1.54
CA LYS A 97 7.33 -5.75 0.80
C LYS A 97 8.68 -6.23 1.36
N GLU A 98 9.58 -5.30 1.66
CA GLU A 98 10.89 -5.62 2.23
C GLU A 98 10.78 -6.19 3.65
N ILE A 99 9.90 -5.62 4.50
CA ILE A 99 9.65 -6.12 5.86
C ILE A 99 9.08 -7.54 5.81
N VAL A 100 8.11 -7.80 4.95
CA VAL A 100 7.57 -9.17 4.75
C VAL A 100 8.67 -10.12 4.29
N ARG A 101 9.51 -9.72 3.34
CA ARG A 101 10.65 -10.53 2.88
C ARG A 101 11.64 -10.85 4.00
N ILE A 102 11.97 -9.86 4.85
CA ILE A 102 12.84 -10.05 6.01
C ILE A 102 12.18 -10.99 7.02
N SER A 103 10.92 -10.79 7.32
CA SER A 103 10.12 -11.60 8.23
C SER A 103 10.12 -13.09 7.84
N LEU A 104 9.99 -13.38 6.55
CA LEU A 104 9.97 -14.75 6.02
C LEU A 104 11.34 -15.46 6.11
N LYS A 105 12.44 -14.74 6.43
CA LYS A 105 13.73 -15.39 6.72
C LYS A 105 13.73 -16.20 8.02
N GLY A 106 12.71 -16.04 8.86
CA GLY A 106 12.50 -16.84 10.05
C GLY A 106 13.44 -16.52 11.22
N THR A 107 14.05 -15.33 11.20
CA THR A 107 14.86 -14.78 12.30
C THR A 107 14.46 -13.33 12.55
N ASP A 108 14.32 -12.97 13.82
CA ASP A 108 14.07 -11.57 14.21
C ASP A 108 15.18 -10.67 13.67
N SER A 109 14.79 -9.60 13.07
CA SER A 109 15.72 -8.62 12.50
C SER A 109 15.39 -7.23 12.99
N PHE A 110 16.38 -6.35 13.04
CA PHE A 110 16.21 -4.97 13.47
C PHE A 110 16.54 -3.99 12.35
N LEU A 111 15.63 -3.07 12.10
CA LEU A 111 15.84 -1.94 11.19
C LEU A 111 16.21 -0.70 12.01
N ARG A 112 17.28 -0.03 11.62
CA ARG A 112 17.68 1.25 12.19
C ARG A 112 17.23 2.38 11.29
N GLU A 113 16.66 3.44 11.86
CA GLU A 113 16.12 4.57 11.10
C GLU A 113 17.19 5.19 10.19
N GLU A 114 18.41 5.38 10.68
CA GLU A 114 19.47 6.05 9.93
C GLU A 114 19.88 5.25 8.70
N SER A 115 20.32 4.01 8.87
CA SER A 115 20.77 3.18 7.75
C SER A 115 19.65 2.84 6.77
N THR A 116 18.39 2.73 7.27
CA THR A 116 17.24 2.48 6.37
C THR A 116 16.89 3.74 5.58
N ALA A 117 16.89 4.91 6.22
CA ALA A 117 16.64 6.18 5.55
C ALA A 117 17.66 6.44 4.44
N GLU A 118 18.96 6.19 4.72
CA GLU A 118 20.03 6.30 3.74
C GLU A 118 19.83 5.32 2.57
N ARG A 119 19.54 4.04 2.88
CA ARG A 119 19.32 2.99 1.85
C ARG A 119 18.17 3.32 0.90
N PHE A 120 17.10 3.93 1.40
CA PHE A 120 15.94 4.29 0.59
C PHE A 120 15.98 5.74 0.08
N GLY A 121 17.00 6.52 0.43
CA GLY A 121 17.19 7.90 -0.02
C GLY A 121 16.09 8.85 0.49
N ILE A 122 15.58 8.64 1.71
CA ILE A 122 14.53 9.44 2.33
C ILE A 122 14.99 10.05 3.65
N GLY A 123 14.30 11.11 4.07
CA GLY A 123 14.59 11.74 5.38
C GLY A 123 14.17 10.85 6.56
N ARG A 124 14.95 10.87 7.65
CA ARG A 124 14.65 10.09 8.87
C ARG A 124 13.25 10.35 9.44
N THR A 125 12.78 11.61 9.39
CA THR A 125 11.44 11.96 9.84
C THR A 125 10.35 11.26 9.03
N VAL A 126 10.48 11.22 7.70
CA VAL A 126 9.54 10.52 6.80
C VAL A 126 9.58 9.02 7.09
N LEU A 127 10.77 8.44 7.20
CA LEU A 127 10.91 7.02 7.52
C LEU A 127 10.26 6.67 8.87
N ARG A 128 10.48 7.48 9.92
CA ARG A 128 9.89 7.27 11.24
C ARG A 128 8.36 7.29 11.18
N GLN A 129 7.77 8.21 10.40
CA GLN A 129 6.32 8.25 10.19
C GLN A 129 5.81 6.98 9.50
N VAL A 130 6.52 6.50 8.48
CA VAL A 130 6.17 5.24 7.80
C VAL A 130 6.31 4.06 8.78
N PHE A 131 7.41 3.97 9.51
CA PHE A 131 7.62 2.90 10.49
C PHE A 131 6.56 2.91 11.60
N SER A 132 6.14 4.09 12.08
CA SER A 132 5.06 4.20 13.08
C SER A 132 3.73 3.68 12.52
N ARG A 133 3.40 3.97 11.24
CA ARG A 133 2.20 3.41 10.61
C ARG A 133 2.30 1.89 10.43
N LEU A 134 3.46 1.39 10.01
CA LEU A 134 3.68 -0.06 9.86
C LEU A 134 3.66 -0.80 11.21
N ALA A 135 4.08 -0.12 12.29
CA ALA A 135 3.95 -0.66 13.66
C ALA A 135 2.47 -0.70 14.09
N GLY A 136 1.68 0.34 13.79
CA GLY A 136 0.22 0.31 14.00
C GLY A 136 -0.48 -0.85 13.27
N LYS A 137 0.09 -1.27 12.12
CA LYS A 137 -0.37 -2.45 11.37
C LYS A 137 0.27 -3.77 11.80
N GLY A 138 1.00 -3.80 12.91
CA GLY A 138 1.65 -5.00 13.46
C GLY A 138 2.84 -5.53 12.65
N LEU A 139 3.31 -4.81 11.63
CA LEU A 139 4.44 -5.22 10.78
C LEU A 139 5.80 -4.94 11.41
N LEU A 140 5.86 -3.99 12.33
CA LEU A 140 7.05 -3.60 13.07
C LEU A 140 6.72 -3.42 14.55
N GLU A 141 7.74 -3.52 15.39
CA GLU A 141 7.68 -3.16 16.79
C GLU A 141 8.84 -2.23 17.14
N HIS A 142 8.57 -1.09 17.75
CA HIS A 142 9.62 -0.20 18.22
C HIS A 142 10.22 -0.74 19.53
N VAL A 143 11.49 -1.10 19.49
CA VAL A 143 12.24 -1.55 20.67
C VAL A 143 13.22 -0.46 21.08
N PRO A 144 13.06 0.17 22.28
CA PRO A 144 13.92 1.25 22.73
C PRO A 144 15.41 0.86 22.65
N ARG A 145 16.25 1.78 22.15
CA ARG A 145 17.70 1.62 21.96
C ARG A 145 18.14 0.58 20.92
N ARG A 146 17.24 -0.28 20.41
CA ARG A 146 17.54 -1.30 19.39
C ARG A 146 17.01 -0.95 18.01
N GLY A 147 16.01 -0.08 17.91
CA GLY A 147 15.35 0.31 16.68
C GLY A 147 14.01 -0.43 16.45
N TRP A 148 13.72 -0.79 15.24
CA TRP A 148 12.45 -1.38 14.85
C TRP A 148 12.61 -2.87 14.56
N ARG A 149 11.97 -3.70 15.39
CA ARG A 149 11.99 -5.15 15.23
C ARG A 149 11.03 -5.57 14.12
N VAL A 150 11.54 -6.37 13.19
CA VAL A 150 10.75 -7.16 12.25
C VAL A 150 10.59 -8.56 12.87
N HIS A 151 9.36 -8.95 13.21
CA HIS A 151 9.10 -10.29 13.73
C HIS A 151 9.37 -11.35 12.67
N ALA A 152 10.03 -12.43 13.09
CA ALA A 152 10.17 -13.63 12.26
C ALA A 152 8.81 -14.33 12.17
N TYR A 153 8.27 -14.43 10.95
CA TYR A 153 7.05 -15.20 10.72
C TYR A 153 7.39 -16.63 10.32
N ASN A 154 6.65 -17.55 10.88
CA ASN A 154 6.82 -18.98 10.61
C ASN A 154 5.49 -19.65 10.28
N GLU A 155 5.57 -20.88 9.77
CA GLU A 155 4.39 -21.66 9.37
C GLU A 155 3.40 -21.88 10.53
N PRO A 156 3.84 -22.28 11.76
CA PRO A 156 2.92 -22.47 12.89
C PRO A 156 2.15 -21.20 13.26
N GLU A 157 2.78 -20.03 13.28
CA GLU A 157 2.11 -18.76 13.60
C GLU A 157 1.07 -18.40 12.54
N MET A 158 1.37 -18.59 11.27
CA MET A 158 0.42 -18.34 10.20
C MET A 158 -0.79 -19.28 10.26
N LEU A 159 -0.58 -20.54 10.64
CA LEU A 159 -1.68 -21.49 10.84
C LEU A 159 -2.51 -21.13 12.08
N ALA A 160 -1.88 -20.72 13.17
CA ALA A 160 -2.57 -20.22 14.37
C ALA A 160 -3.41 -18.95 14.06
N TYR A 161 -2.87 -18.05 13.23
CA TYR A 161 -3.64 -16.89 12.77
C TYR A 161 -4.89 -17.30 11.99
N LEU A 162 -4.81 -18.31 11.09
CA LEU A 162 -5.98 -18.81 10.35
C LEU A 162 -7.05 -19.39 11.29
N ASP A 163 -6.66 -20.06 12.39
CA ASP A 163 -7.61 -20.61 13.36
C ASP A 163 -8.35 -19.50 14.12
N VAL A 164 -7.62 -18.47 14.56
CA VAL A 164 -8.22 -17.27 15.18
C VAL A 164 -9.13 -16.55 14.18
N ARG A 165 -8.66 -16.39 12.94
CA ARG A 165 -9.39 -15.75 11.85
C ARG A 165 -10.75 -16.42 11.61
N VAL A 166 -10.80 -17.76 11.56
CA VAL A 166 -12.07 -18.50 11.44
C VAL A 166 -13.03 -18.09 12.56
N SER A 167 -12.57 -18.07 13.79
CA SER A 167 -13.40 -17.78 14.96
C SER A 167 -13.96 -16.36 14.92
N LEU A 168 -13.10 -15.39 14.61
CA LEU A 168 -13.48 -13.98 14.60
C LEU A 168 -14.35 -13.61 13.40
N GLU A 169 -14.06 -14.14 12.19
CA GLU A 169 -14.87 -13.85 11.01
C GLU A 169 -16.25 -14.52 11.08
N LEU A 170 -16.37 -15.72 11.65
CA LEU A 170 -17.69 -16.32 11.91
C LEU A 170 -18.50 -15.50 12.91
N LYS A 171 -17.84 -14.96 13.93
CA LYS A 171 -18.49 -14.05 14.88
C LYS A 171 -18.88 -12.73 14.22
N ALA A 172 -17.99 -12.17 13.38
CA ALA A 172 -18.30 -10.97 12.59
C ALA A 172 -19.52 -11.18 11.69
N LEU A 173 -19.60 -12.31 10.97
CA LEU A 173 -20.76 -12.66 10.15
C LEU A 173 -22.04 -12.72 10.99
N ASP A 174 -21.99 -13.32 12.20
CA ASP A 174 -23.15 -13.39 13.09
C ASP A 174 -23.66 -12.01 13.52
N LEU A 175 -22.75 -11.09 13.76
CA LEU A 175 -23.11 -9.72 14.16
C LEU A 175 -23.57 -8.90 12.95
N ALA A 176 -22.96 -9.11 11.79
CA ALA A 176 -23.23 -8.36 10.57
C ALA A 176 -24.58 -8.67 9.90
N LYS A 177 -25.22 -9.81 10.20
CA LYS A 177 -26.41 -10.32 9.48
C LYS A 177 -27.47 -9.29 9.12
N PHE A 178 -27.75 -8.36 10.05
CA PHE A 178 -28.80 -7.37 9.91
C PHE A 178 -28.31 -6.05 9.31
N ASN A 179 -26.99 -5.91 9.12
CA ASN A 179 -26.34 -4.72 8.61
C ASN A 179 -25.84 -4.90 7.15
N LEU A 180 -26.02 -6.12 6.59
CA LEU A 180 -25.57 -6.41 5.22
C LEU A 180 -26.46 -5.71 4.20
N ILE A 181 -25.83 -5.07 3.22
CA ILE A 181 -26.51 -4.35 2.12
C ILE A 181 -26.46 -5.22 0.88
N GLN A 182 -27.62 -5.54 0.33
CA GLN A 182 -27.76 -6.44 -0.83
C GLN A 182 -26.95 -5.95 -2.04
N ALA A 183 -26.97 -4.65 -2.33
CA ALA A 183 -26.22 -4.08 -3.45
C ALA A 183 -24.70 -4.27 -3.30
N ASP A 184 -24.16 -4.19 -2.08
CA ASP A 184 -22.75 -4.43 -1.82
C ASP A 184 -22.38 -5.90 -2.03
N LEU A 185 -23.21 -6.83 -1.56
CA LEU A 185 -23.01 -8.27 -1.78
C LEU A 185 -23.04 -8.62 -3.26
N GLN A 186 -23.96 -8.04 -4.04
CA GLN A 186 -24.03 -8.23 -5.49
C GLN A 186 -22.80 -7.70 -6.21
N ARG A 187 -22.31 -6.50 -5.82
CA ARG A 187 -21.09 -5.91 -6.38
C ARG A 187 -19.87 -6.82 -6.12
N MET A 188 -19.70 -7.30 -4.90
CA MET A 188 -18.61 -8.22 -4.55
C MET A 188 -18.75 -9.57 -5.28
N LEU A 189 -19.96 -10.07 -5.46
CA LEU A 189 -20.21 -11.29 -6.25
C LEU A 189 -19.74 -11.11 -7.70
N GLN A 190 -20.11 -9.99 -8.34
CA GLN A 190 -19.65 -9.64 -9.69
C GLN A 190 -18.12 -9.44 -9.75
N GLY A 191 -17.52 -8.90 -8.69
CA GLY A 191 -16.06 -8.75 -8.57
C GLY A 191 -15.31 -10.08 -8.53
N ASN A 192 -15.98 -11.17 -8.16
CA ASN A 192 -15.43 -12.53 -8.15
C ASN A 192 -15.85 -13.38 -9.38
N GLU A 193 -16.60 -12.80 -10.34
CA GLU A 193 -16.87 -13.46 -11.61
C GLU A 193 -15.69 -13.31 -12.57
N PRO A 194 -15.50 -14.27 -13.50
CA PRO A 194 -14.51 -14.11 -14.57
C PRO A 194 -14.72 -12.82 -15.36
N SER A 195 -13.63 -12.25 -15.86
CA SER A 195 -13.74 -11.07 -16.73
C SER A 195 -14.57 -11.37 -17.97
N PRO A 196 -15.61 -10.59 -18.29
CA PRO A 196 -16.44 -10.83 -19.47
C PRO A 196 -15.65 -10.78 -20.79
N SER A 197 -14.58 -9.97 -20.84
CA SER A 197 -13.78 -9.75 -22.04
C SER A 197 -12.64 -10.76 -22.21
N THR A 198 -11.96 -11.15 -21.12
CA THR A 198 -10.76 -11.99 -21.17
C THR A 198 -11.00 -13.41 -20.65
N GLN A 199 -12.15 -13.67 -20.01
CA GLN A 199 -12.45 -14.91 -19.29
C GLN A 199 -11.43 -15.23 -18.15
N GLU A 200 -10.62 -14.26 -17.77
CA GLU A 200 -9.69 -14.41 -16.66
C GLU A 200 -10.43 -14.36 -15.32
N GLU A 201 -10.07 -15.26 -14.42
CA GLU A 201 -10.60 -15.28 -13.06
C GLU A 201 -10.17 -14.01 -12.30
N ARG A 202 -11.14 -13.41 -11.63
CA ARG A 202 -10.92 -12.24 -10.76
C ARG A 202 -11.18 -12.64 -9.32
N LEU A 203 -10.43 -12.05 -8.41
CA LEU A 203 -10.58 -12.28 -6.98
C LEU A 203 -10.77 -10.93 -6.29
N ASP A 204 -11.98 -10.70 -5.80
CA ASP A 204 -12.30 -9.58 -4.92
C ASP A 204 -12.26 -10.04 -3.46
N ASN A 205 -11.30 -9.51 -2.71
CA ASN A 205 -11.09 -9.85 -1.30
C ASN A 205 -11.88 -8.95 -0.33
N GLN A 206 -12.70 -8.02 -0.81
CA GLN A 206 -13.44 -7.08 0.03
C GLN A 206 -14.43 -7.78 0.99
N LEU A 207 -14.86 -9.00 0.68
CA LEU A 207 -15.80 -9.78 1.50
C LEU A 207 -15.43 -9.83 2.99
N HIS A 208 -14.15 -10.07 3.30
CA HIS A 208 -13.68 -10.22 4.68
C HIS A 208 -13.75 -8.89 5.44
N ASP A 209 -13.21 -7.84 4.85
CA ASP A 209 -13.21 -6.49 5.43
C ASP A 209 -14.65 -5.97 5.59
N TYR A 210 -15.51 -6.26 4.62
CA TYR A 210 -16.93 -5.92 4.67
C TYR A 210 -17.67 -6.57 5.83
N LEU A 211 -17.46 -7.88 6.06
CA LEU A 211 -18.07 -8.58 7.19
C LEU A 211 -17.58 -8.03 8.53
N ILE A 212 -16.28 -7.73 8.64
CA ILE A 212 -15.67 -7.13 9.83
C ILE A 212 -16.27 -5.74 10.09
N GLU A 213 -16.34 -4.88 9.07
CA GLU A 213 -16.96 -3.55 9.17
C GLU A 213 -18.42 -3.63 9.60
N LYS A 214 -19.23 -4.45 8.90
CA LYS A 214 -20.66 -4.58 9.17
C LYS A 214 -20.98 -5.28 10.49
N SER A 215 -19.98 -5.93 11.13
CA SER A 215 -20.13 -6.50 12.49
C SER A 215 -20.29 -5.44 13.56
N ASP A 216 -19.88 -4.19 13.28
CA ASP A 216 -19.81 -3.06 14.22
C ASP A 216 -19.12 -3.43 15.56
N ASN A 217 -18.13 -4.32 15.50
CA ASN A 217 -17.36 -4.77 16.65
C ASN A 217 -15.93 -4.28 16.58
N ARG A 218 -15.65 -3.18 17.31
CA ARG A 218 -14.32 -2.55 17.33
C ARG A 218 -13.18 -3.48 17.71
N TYR A 219 -13.42 -4.49 18.53
CA TYR A 219 -12.36 -5.42 18.97
C TYR A 219 -12.00 -6.39 17.86
N ILE A 220 -12.98 -6.85 17.09
CA ILE A 220 -12.73 -7.66 15.89
C ILE A 220 -11.98 -6.80 14.85
N ALA A 221 -12.45 -5.59 14.58
CA ALA A 221 -11.80 -4.68 13.64
C ALA A 221 -10.35 -4.38 14.03
N ASN A 222 -10.09 -4.03 15.30
CA ASN A 222 -8.74 -3.76 15.80
C ASN A 222 -7.81 -4.99 15.68
N PHE A 223 -8.34 -6.20 15.91
CA PHE A 223 -7.55 -7.41 15.73
C PHE A 223 -7.07 -7.55 14.29
N PHE A 224 -7.96 -7.37 13.31
CA PHE A 224 -7.59 -7.48 11.89
C PHE A 224 -6.71 -6.32 11.42
N GLU A 225 -6.90 -5.12 11.93
CA GLU A 225 -6.02 -3.98 11.66
C GLU A 225 -4.59 -4.25 12.14
N GLN A 226 -4.42 -4.82 13.32
CA GLN A 226 -3.12 -5.09 13.93
C GLN A 226 -2.43 -6.36 13.42
N HIS A 227 -3.18 -7.38 12.99
CA HIS A 227 -2.64 -8.70 12.67
C HIS A 227 -2.89 -9.16 11.23
N GLY A 228 -3.80 -8.50 10.50
CA GLY A 228 -4.18 -8.89 9.15
C GLY A 228 -3.15 -8.58 8.07
N ALA A 229 -2.34 -7.56 8.28
CA ALA A 229 -1.42 -7.05 7.26
C ALA A 229 -0.41 -8.11 6.80
N TYR A 230 0.16 -8.89 7.70
CA TYR A 230 1.10 -9.96 7.32
C TYR A 230 0.45 -11.02 6.44
N HIS A 231 -0.74 -11.47 6.79
CA HIS A 231 -1.46 -12.45 5.99
C HIS A 231 -1.75 -11.93 4.58
N THR A 232 -2.26 -10.71 4.47
CA THR A 232 -2.56 -10.08 3.18
C THR A 232 -1.31 -9.93 2.31
N HIS A 233 -0.21 -9.43 2.88
CA HIS A 233 1.03 -9.24 2.16
C HIS A 233 1.75 -10.55 1.84
N LEU A 234 1.63 -11.57 2.71
CA LEU A 234 2.15 -12.90 2.44
C LEU A 234 1.50 -13.52 1.21
N PHE A 235 0.17 -13.44 1.10
CA PHE A 235 -0.55 -13.93 -0.07
C PHE A 235 -0.22 -13.13 -1.32
N ALA A 236 -0.05 -11.82 -1.23
CA ALA A 236 0.40 -10.99 -2.33
C ALA A 236 1.83 -11.34 -2.78
N TYR A 237 2.73 -11.62 -1.81
CA TYR A 237 4.11 -12.04 -2.09
C TYR A 237 4.17 -13.42 -2.75
N ALA A 238 3.31 -14.34 -2.31
CA ALA A 238 3.25 -15.70 -2.86
C ALA A 238 2.82 -15.76 -4.33
N ALA A 239 2.31 -14.64 -4.88
CA ALA A 239 1.73 -14.56 -6.24
C ALA A 239 0.92 -15.83 -6.55
N PRO A 240 -0.25 -16.01 -5.94
CA PRO A 240 -1.00 -17.25 -6.06
C PRO A 240 -1.26 -17.53 -7.54
N GLY A 241 -0.86 -18.72 -8.01
CA GLY A 241 -1.07 -19.12 -9.41
C GLY A 241 -2.56 -19.10 -9.78
N ALA A 242 -2.88 -19.00 -11.06
CA ALA A 242 -4.25 -18.87 -11.58
C ALA A 242 -5.25 -19.89 -10.97
N ASN A 243 -4.81 -21.13 -10.70
CA ASN A 243 -5.65 -22.15 -10.06
C ASN A 243 -6.05 -21.78 -8.61
N VAL A 244 -5.18 -21.11 -7.85
CA VAL A 244 -5.49 -20.66 -6.49
C VAL A 244 -6.46 -19.49 -6.54
N VAL A 245 -6.24 -18.53 -7.43
CA VAL A 245 -7.16 -17.41 -7.66
C VAL A 245 -8.55 -17.93 -8.02
N LYS A 246 -8.64 -18.86 -8.97
CA LYS A 246 -9.89 -19.50 -9.39
C LYS A 246 -10.60 -20.19 -8.23
N ALA A 247 -9.87 -20.97 -7.42
CA ALA A 247 -10.45 -21.67 -6.28
C ALA A 247 -10.99 -20.70 -5.23
N MET A 248 -10.22 -19.65 -4.90
CA MET A 248 -10.63 -18.63 -3.94
C MET A 248 -11.83 -17.83 -4.41
N ALA A 249 -11.84 -17.36 -5.67
CA ALA A 249 -12.96 -16.64 -6.26
C ALA A 249 -14.24 -17.50 -6.27
N SER A 250 -14.13 -18.80 -6.63
CA SER A 250 -15.26 -19.74 -6.56
C SER A 250 -15.81 -19.88 -5.14
N GLN A 251 -14.94 -19.97 -4.14
CA GLN A 251 -15.35 -20.04 -2.72
C GLN A 251 -16.02 -18.74 -2.28
N HIS A 252 -15.52 -17.56 -2.67
CA HIS A 252 -16.16 -16.28 -2.38
C HIS A 252 -17.57 -16.21 -3.00
N ARG A 253 -17.75 -16.65 -4.25
CA ARG A 253 -19.09 -16.71 -4.88
C ARG A 253 -20.07 -17.55 -4.07
N VAL A 254 -19.65 -18.71 -3.56
CA VAL A 254 -20.49 -19.57 -2.71
C VAL A 254 -20.90 -18.87 -1.41
N ILE A 255 -19.98 -18.14 -0.77
CA ILE A 255 -20.26 -17.39 0.44
C ILE A 255 -21.24 -16.26 0.14
N LEU A 256 -20.92 -15.42 -0.86
CA LEU A 256 -21.72 -14.25 -1.24
C LEU A 256 -23.13 -14.64 -1.67
N GLN A 257 -23.28 -15.71 -2.43
CA GLN A 257 -24.60 -16.22 -2.82
C GLN A 257 -25.40 -16.68 -1.59
N ALA A 258 -24.75 -17.40 -0.66
CA ALA A 258 -25.43 -17.83 0.59
C ALA A 258 -25.84 -16.63 1.46
N LEU A 259 -25.07 -15.52 1.47
CA LEU A 259 -25.45 -14.29 2.15
C LEU A 259 -26.64 -13.60 1.48
N LEU A 260 -26.68 -13.56 0.15
CA LEU A 260 -27.81 -13.01 -0.63
C LEU A 260 -29.09 -13.81 -0.40
N ASP A 261 -28.96 -15.14 -0.35
CA ASP A 261 -30.07 -16.07 -0.08
C ASP A 261 -30.50 -16.06 1.41
N LYS A 262 -29.75 -15.35 2.26
CA LYS A 262 -29.92 -15.33 3.73
C LYS A 262 -29.80 -16.73 4.36
N ASP A 263 -29.10 -17.64 3.69
CA ASP A 263 -28.74 -18.96 4.27
C ASP A 263 -27.50 -18.84 5.15
N TRP A 264 -27.71 -18.36 6.37
CA TRP A 264 -26.64 -18.11 7.35
C TRP A 264 -25.84 -19.37 7.71
N ARG A 265 -26.48 -20.55 7.70
CA ARG A 265 -25.81 -21.81 7.99
C ARG A 265 -24.83 -22.17 6.87
N LYS A 266 -25.27 -22.07 5.61
CA LYS A 266 -24.42 -22.29 4.44
C LYS A 266 -23.30 -21.27 4.36
N ALA A 267 -23.60 -19.98 4.56
CA ALA A 267 -22.62 -18.90 4.56
C ALA A 267 -21.50 -19.14 5.59
N LYS A 268 -21.84 -19.48 6.84
CA LYS A 268 -20.85 -19.82 7.88
C LYS A 268 -19.99 -21.02 7.51
N LYS A 269 -20.61 -22.10 7.02
CA LYS A 269 -19.89 -23.31 6.61
C LYS A 269 -18.92 -23.01 5.47
N ALA A 270 -19.37 -22.25 4.48
CA ALA A 270 -18.56 -21.86 3.34
C ALA A 270 -17.41 -20.93 3.74
N LEU A 271 -17.65 -19.93 4.60
CA LEU A 271 -16.63 -19.02 5.09
C LEU A 271 -15.55 -19.76 5.89
N ALA A 272 -15.95 -20.63 6.83
CA ALA A 272 -15.00 -21.45 7.59
C ALA A 272 -14.17 -22.37 6.67
N HIS A 273 -14.79 -22.96 5.66
CA HIS A 273 -14.09 -23.78 4.68
C HIS A 273 -13.08 -22.96 3.87
N HIS A 274 -13.49 -21.79 3.39
CA HIS A 274 -12.64 -20.88 2.63
C HIS A 274 -11.38 -20.50 3.41
N ILE A 275 -11.51 -20.06 4.65
CA ILE A 275 -10.36 -19.66 5.47
C ILE A 275 -9.44 -20.86 5.73
N ARG A 276 -9.99 -22.03 6.13
CA ARG A 276 -9.19 -23.23 6.38
C ARG A 276 -8.50 -23.78 5.13
N SER A 277 -9.09 -23.59 3.94
CA SER A 277 -8.50 -24.00 2.67
C SER A 277 -7.22 -23.25 2.32
N GLN A 278 -6.90 -22.17 3.03
CA GLN A 278 -5.66 -21.41 2.87
C GLN A 278 -4.46 -22.11 3.55
N ALA A 279 -4.68 -23.02 4.52
CA ALA A 279 -3.60 -23.70 5.24
C ALA A 279 -2.64 -24.49 4.31
N PRO A 280 -3.08 -25.26 3.31
CA PRO A 280 -2.18 -25.89 2.35
C PRO A 280 -1.34 -24.90 1.52
N ILE A 281 -1.89 -23.71 1.22
CA ILE A 281 -1.21 -22.65 0.49
C ILE A 281 -0.08 -22.10 1.36
N VAL A 282 -0.35 -21.79 2.62
CA VAL A 282 0.64 -21.35 3.62
C VAL A 282 1.77 -22.37 3.73
N ARG A 283 1.46 -23.67 3.91
CA ARG A 283 2.47 -24.73 3.99
C ARG A 283 3.35 -24.83 2.76
N ARG A 284 2.75 -24.70 1.57
CA ARG A 284 3.49 -24.71 0.29
C ARG A 284 4.45 -23.53 0.21
N LEU A 285 3.99 -22.34 0.58
CA LEU A 285 4.80 -21.13 0.57
C LEU A 285 6.04 -21.29 1.46
N PHE A 286 5.86 -21.71 2.70
CA PHE A 286 7.00 -21.91 3.63
C PHE A 286 7.94 -23.04 3.17
N LYS A 287 7.48 -24.04 2.42
CA LYS A 287 8.37 -25.04 1.77
C LYS A 287 9.23 -24.40 0.69
N VAL A 288 8.70 -23.49 -0.12
CA VAL A 288 9.47 -22.77 -1.15
C VAL A 288 10.52 -21.88 -0.48
N ILE A 289 10.12 -21.05 0.47
CA ILE A 289 11.02 -20.15 1.20
C ILE A 289 12.17 -20.90 1.88
N ARG A 290 11.93 -22.10 2.43
CA ARG A 290 12.98 -22.93 3.04
C ARG A 290 13.96 -23.54 2.02
N ARG A 291 13.57 -23.68 0.75
CA ARG A 291 14.46 -24.21 -0.31
C ARG A 291 15.36 -23.14 -0.93
N GLU A 292 14.99 -21.87 -0.78
CA GLU A 292 15.78 -20.73 -1.26
C GLU A 292 16.82 -20.24 -0.24
N LYS A 293 16.89 -20.87 0.94
CA LYS A 293 17.92 -20.71 1.98
C LYS A 293 19.02 -21.72 1.84
#